data_0cf69b752757d746731d7c73b8a76f9f
#
_entry.id   0cf69b752757d746731d7c73b8a76f9f
#
_cell.length_a   1.000
_cell.length_b   1.000
_cell.length_c   1.000
_cell.angle_alpha   90.00
_cell.angle_beta   90.00
_cell.angle_gamma   90.00
#
_symmetry.space_group_name_H-M   'P 1'
#
loop_
_entity.id
_entity.type
_entity.pdbx_description
1 polymer ?
#
loop_
_entity_poly.entity_id
_entity_poly.type
_entity_poly.pdbx_seq_one_letter_code
_entity_poly.pdbx_strand_id
1 'polypeptide(L)'
;MKKSTKRLFAAVLAAASLLALTACSGGGTGETDSLTPEERTQRFVTAITDARSEEDNEYNSILSSADDDTADMTFQLLGVTAEDMESFAISVSLMNVKAYGIAVIKPAQDSEDTVKEGLQGFIDQQQQNFQMYLPDQYEVAKNARLETLEDGTVVMVMCEDQDTVFDSIIDSLQAG
;
A
#
# COMPACT_ATOMS: atom_id res chain seq x y z
N MET A 1 64.30 1.92 54.65
CA MET A 1 65.39 1.94 53.64
C MET A 1 64.74 1.93 52.26
N LYS A 2 65.07 2.96 51.54
CA LYS A 2 65.36 3.07 50.09
C LYS A 2 64.23 2.62 49.08
N LYS A 3 63.67 3.62 48.50
CA LYS A 3 63.99 4.11 47.14
C LYS A 3 63.36 3.20 46.04
N SER A 4 62.73 3.57 45.00
CA SER A 4 62.85 4.77 44.13
C SER A 4 61.93 4.57 42.96
N THR A 5 61.17 5.57 42.65
CA THR A 5 61.20 6.36 41.42
C THR A 5 60.72 5.78 40.11
N LYS A 6 59.68 6.47 39.57
CA LYS A 6 59.65 7.14 38.23
C LYS A 6 59.37 6.21 37.03
N ARG A 7 58.54 6.46 36.14
CA ARG A 7 58.10 7.55 35.26
C ARG A 7 57.07 6.95 34.31
N LEU A 8 55.97 7.60 34.17
CA LEU A 8 55.60 8.33 32.99
C LEU A 8 55.96 7.65 31.66
N PHE A 9 54.93 7.25 30.89
CA PHE A 9 54.78 7.72 29.53
C PHE A 9 53.34 7.46 29.04
N ALA A 10 52.72 8.56 28.68
CA ALA A 10 51.50 8.57 27.90
C ALA A 10 51.80 8.08 26.48
N ALA A 11 50.94 7.25 25.97
CA ALA A 11 50.88 7.00 24.52
C ALA A 11 49.42 7.06 24.10
N VAL A 12 49.11 8.21 23.55
CA VAL A 12 47.91 8.44 22.73
C VAL A 12 48.07 7.65 21.44
N LEU A 13 47.21 6.73 21.17
CA LEU A 13 47.05 6.12 19.82
C LEU A 13 45.65 6.35 19.36
N ALA A 14 45.53 7.35 18.51
CA ALA A 14 44.39 7.60 17.66
C ALA A 14 44.25 6.45 16.65
N ALA A 15 43.23 5.63 16.79
CA ALA A 15 42.84 4.69 15.75
C ALA A 15 41.80 5.37 14.83
N ALA A 16 42.26 5.74 13.65
CA ALA A 16 41.45 6.24 12.59
C ALA A 16 40.50 5.13 12.12
N SER A 17 39.21 5.34 12.30
CA SER A 17 38.15 4.50 11.73
C SER A 17 38.07 4.80 10.23
N LEU A 18 38.52 3.89 9.41
CA LEU A 18 38.31 3.88 7.96
C LEU A 18 36.85 3.55 7.70
N LEU A 19 36.07 4.58 7.35
CA LEU A 19 34.79 4.45 6.68
C LEU A 19 35.03 3.87 5.28
N ALA A 20 34.76 2.60 5.12
CA ALA A 20 34.66 1.98 3.81
C ALA A 20 33.33 2.40 3.18
N LEU A 21 33.35 3.46 2.39
CA LEU A 21 32.29 3.78 1.43
C LEU A 21 32.39 2.76 0.30
N THR A 22 31.60 1.71 0.34
CA THR A 22 31.31 0.91 -0.85
C THR A 22 30.27 1.66 -1.66
N ALA A 23 30.73 2.49 -2.59
CA ALA A 23 29.92 3.00 -3.66
C ALA A 23 29.62 1.84 -4.62
N CYS A 24 28.45 1.23 -4.54
CA CYS A 24 27.90 0.46 -5.64
C CYS A 24 27.24 1.44 -6.60
N SER A 25 27.99 1.76 -7.66
CA SER A 25 27.49 2.40 -8.86
C SER A 25 26.70 1.35 -9.65
N GLY A 26 25.38 1.50 -9.70
CA GLY A 26 24.50 0.77 -10.57
C GLY A 26 23.29 1.66 -10.80
N GLY A 27 23.19 2.26 -12.00
CA GLY A 27 22.19 3.25 -12.34
C GLY A 27 20.77 2.68 -12.36
N GLY A 28 19.89 3.41 -11.74
CA GLY A 28 18.46 3.30 -11.76
C GLY A 28 17.96 4.48 -10.93
N THR A 29 17.51 5.55 -11.60
CA THR A 29 16.83 6.67 -10.95
C THR A 29 15.42 6.21 -10.56
N GLY A 30 15.29 5.53 -9.42
CA GLY A 30 14.09 5.41 -8.68
C GLY A 30 14.44 5.86 -7.27
N GLU A 31 13.76 6.84 -6.73
CA GLU A 31 13.77 7.09 -5.31
C GLU A 31 13.31 5.79 -4.67
N THR A 32 14.22 5.12 -3.99
CA THR A 32 13.89 3.94 -3.20
C THR A 32 13.00 4.45 -2.09
N ASP A 33 11.72 4.12 -2.19
CA ASP A 33 10.75 4.30 -1.11
C ASP A 33 11.35 3.71 0.17
N SER A 34 11.69 4.59 1.11
CA SER A 34 12.39 4.21 2.34
C SER A 34 11.43 3.76 3.44
N LEU A 35 10.11 3.71 3.13
CA LEU A 35 9.09 3.33 4.09
C LEU A 35 9.12 1.83 4.37
N THR A 36 8.94 1.48 5.62
CA THR A 36 8.65 0.09 5.99
C THR A 36 7.25 -0.33 5.47
N PRO A 37 6.97 -1.64 5.33
CA PRO A 37 5.63 -2.10 4.96
C PRO A 37 4.52 -1.55 5.87
N GLU A 38 4.77 -1.43 7.17
CA GLU A 38 3.81 -0.91 8.14
C GLU A 38 3.56 0.60 7.93
N GLU A 39 4.62 1.38 7.71
CA GLU A 39 4.51 2.81 7.44
C GLU A 39 3.77 3.06 6.12
N ARG A 40 4.05 2.25 5.10
CA ARG A 40 3.36 2.31 3.80
C ARG A 40 1.88 1.95 3.95
N THR A 41 1.56 0.88 4.68
CA THR A 41 0.17 0.51 4.98
C THR A 41 -0.58 1.64 5.68
N GLN A 42 0.04 2.28 6.70
CA GLN A 42 -0.58 3.41 7.37
C GLN A 42 -0.81 4.61 6.45
N ARG A 43 0.12 4.87 5.54
CA ARG A 43 -0.03 5.89 4.50
C ARG A 43 -1.20 5.58 3.56
N PHE A 44 -1.37 4.34 3.16
CA PHE A 44 -2.50 3.90 2.34
C PHE A 44 -3.84 4.05 3.06
N VAL A 45 -3.90 3.67 4.34
CA VAL A 45 -5.09 3.88 5.20
C VAL A 45 -5.45 5.36 5.27
N THR A 46 -4.46 6.23 5.49
CA THR A 46 -4.66 7.68 5.55
C THR A 46 -5.17 8.22 4.22
N ALA A 47 -4.54 7.84 3.10
CA ALA A 47 -4.94 8.28 1.77
C ALA A 47 -6.39 7.91 1.45
N ILE A 48 -6.83 6.69 1.78
CA ILE A 48 -8.22 6.28 1.60
C ILE A 48 -9.16 7.05 2.53
N THR A 49 -8.80 7.21 3.80
CA THR A 49 -9.65 7.88 4.80
C THR A 49 -9.90 9.34 4.44
N ASP A 50 -8.87 10.04 3.98
CA ASP A 50 -8.94 11.47 3.65
C ASP A 50 -9.66 11.72 2.29
N ALA A 51 -9.62 10.73 1.39
CA ALA A 51 -10.20 10.86 0.06
C ALA A 51 -11.72 10.65 0.02
N ARG A 52 -12.28 9.89 0.95
CA ARG A 52 -13.69 9.50 0.93
C ARG A 52 -14.53 10.28 1.96
N SER A 53 -15.85 10.19 1.83
CA SER A 53 -16.77 10.87 2.72
C SER A 53 -16.72 10.37 4.17
N GLU A 54 -17.20 11.18 5.12
CA GLU A 54 -17.38 10.74 6.52
C GLU A 54 -18.33 9.55 6.62
N GLU A 55 -19.38 9.51 5.79
CA GLU A 55 -20.33 8.40 5.73
C GLU A 55 -19.63 7.11 5.28
N ASP A 56 -18.81 7.14 4.23
CA ASP A 56 -18.05 5.97 3.79
C ASP A 56 -17.03 5.53 4.86
N ASN A 57 -16.44 6.46 5.60
CA ASN A 57 -15.55 6.16 6.70
C ASN A 57 -16.27 5.47 7.87
N GLU A 58 -17.54 5.81 8.11
CA GLU A 58 -18.36 5.20 9.17
C GLU A 58 -18.81 3.75 8.80
N TYR A 59 -19.23 3.55 7.54
CA TYR A 59 -19.88 2.30 7.13
C TYR A 59 -18.95 1.29 6.45
N ASN A 60 -17.84 1.72 5.89
CA ASN A 60 -16.91 0.87 5.15
C ASN A 60 -15.54 0.83 5.85
N SER A 61 -15.32 -0.19 6.68
CA SER A 61 -14.03 -0.39 7.35
C SER A 61 -12.89 -0.57 6.34
N ILE A 62 -11.68 -0.20 6.74
CA ILE A 62 -10.46 -0.44 5.97
C ILE A 62 -9.74 -1.64 6.56
N LEU A 63 -9.58 -2.68 5.77
CA LEU A 63 -8.73 -3.82 6.07
C LEU A 63 -7.27 -3.44 5.78
N SER A 64 -6.40 -3.56 6.77
CA SER A 64 -4.97 -3.22 6.67
C SER A 64 -4.04 -4.22 7.37
N SER A 65 -4.60 -5.37 7.79
CA SER A 65 -3.85 -6.46 8.39
C SER A 65 -4.37 -7.80 7.88
N ALA A 66 -3.46 -8.72 7.58
CA ALA A 66 -3.82 -10.09 7.23
C ALA A 66 -4.32 -10.91 8.43
N ASP A 67 -4.10 -10.43 9.66
CA ASP A 67 -4.59 -11.07 10.90
C ASP A 67 -6.04 -10.68 11.25
N ASP A 68 -6.68 -9.81 10.45
CA ASP A 68 -8.07 -9.44 10.65
C ASP A 68 -9.01 -10.60 10.30
N ASP A 69 -10.09 -10.77 11.08
CA ASP A 69 -11.07 -11.85 10.91
C ASP A 69 -11.75 -11.84 9.52
N THR A 70 -11.77 -10.71 8.84
CA THR A 70 -12.36 -10.54 7.50
C THR A 70 -11.36 -10.66 6.35
N ALA A 71 -10.07 -10.82 6.66
CA ALA A 71 -8.99 -10.80 5.66
C ALA A 71 -9.15 -11.90 4.61
N ASP A 72 -9.29 -13.14 5.03
CA ASP A 72 -9.41 -14.29 4.12
C ASP A 72 -10.57 -14.14 3.13
N MET A 73 -11.73 -13.68 3.63
CA MET A 73 -12.91 -13.48 2.79
C MET A 73 -12.70 -12.32 1.80
N THR A 74 -12.09 -11.24 2.25
CA THR A 74 -11.79 -10.07 1.41
C THR A 74 -10.77 -10.43 0.33
N PHE A 75 -9.71 -11.14 0.68
CA PHE A 75 -8.68 -11.57 -0.27
C PHE A 75 -9.26 -12.54 -1.32
N GLN A 76 -10.08 -13.49 -0.89
CA GLN A 76 -10.76 -14.40 -1.80
C GLN A 76 -11.69 -13.63 -2.77
N LEU A 77 -12.41 -12.62 -2.29
CA LEU A 77 -13.28 -11.78 -3.12
C LEU A 77 -12.48 -11.00 -4.18
N LEU A 78 -11.29 -10.53 -3.83
CA LEU A 78 -10.41 -9.79 -4.74
C LEU A 78 -9.49 -10.69 -5.58
N GLY A 79 -9.50 -12.00 -5.39
CA GLY A 79 -8.64 -12.94 -6.11
C GLY A 79 -7.16 -12.80 -5.81
N VAL A 80 -6.82 -12.36 -4.59
CA VAL A 80 -5.43 -12.19 -4.10
C VAL A 80 -5.21 -12.98 -2.82
N THR A 81 -3.95 -13.08 -2.39
CA THR A 81 -3.56 -13.66 -1.10
C THR A 81 -2.69 -12.67 -0.32
N ALA A 82 -2.50 -12.89 0.97
CA ALA A 82 -1.59 -12.06 1.78
C ALA A 82 -0.15 -12.08 1.23
N GLU A 83 0.29 -13.18 0.62
CA GLU A 83 1.63 -13.35 0.06
C GLU A 83 1.84 -12.50 -1.21
N ASP A 84 0.77 -12.11 -1.89
CA ASP A 84 0.83 -11.25 -3.09
C ASP A 84 1.04 -9.77 -2.76
N MET A 85 0.95 -9.38 -1.48
CA MET A 85 0.93 -7.99 -1.05
C MET A 85 2.03 -7.71 -0.02
N GLU A 86 2.89 -6.74 -0.30
CA GLU A 86 3.88 -6.24 0.67
C GLU A 86 3.23 -5.29 1.69
N SER A 87 2.33 -4.44 1.21
CA SER A 87 1.54 -3.49 2.01
C SER A 87 0.19 -3.27 1.34
N PHE A 88 -0.85 -3.09 2.12
CA PHE A 88 -2.18 -2.88 1.57
C PHE A 88 -3.11 -2.10 2.50
N ALA A 89 -4.09 -1.42 1.91
CA ALA A 89 -5.29 -0.93 2.56
C ALA A 89 -6.47 -1.18 1.62
N ILE A 90 -7.47 -1.91 2.07
CA ILE A 90 -8.59 -2.39 1.26
C ILE A 90 -9.90 -2.07 1.97
N SER A 91 -10.85 -1.50 1.26
CA SER A 91 -12.20 -1.25 1.75
C SER A 91 -13.18 -1.68 0.68
N VAL A 92 -13.91 -2.77 0.91
CA VAL A 92 -14.88 -3.32 -0.04
C VAL A 92 -16.22 -3.58 0.64
N SER A 93 -17.30 -3.44 -0.11
CA SER A 93 -18.61 -3.88 0.36
C SER A 93 -18.74 -5.39 0.21
N LEU A 94 -18.98 -6.07 1.32
CA LEU A 94 -19.30 -7.50 1.32
C LEU A 94 -20.79 -7.76 1.03
N MET A 95 -21.59 -6.69 0.90
CA MET A 95 -23.01 -6.79 0.56
C MET A 95 -23.23 -6.47 -0.91
N ASN A 96 -23.91 -7.35 -1.62
CA ASN A 96 -24.15 -7.23 -3.07
C ASN A 96 -25.32 -6.28 -3.40
N VAL A 97 -25.33 -5.08 -2.79
CA VAL A 97 -26.35 -4.04 -2.99
C VAL A 97 -25.76 -2.70 -3.41
N LYS A 98 -24.44 -2.53 -3.28
CA LYS A 98 -23.70 -1.32 -3.67
C LYS A 98 -22.38 -1.74 -4.32
N ALA A 99 -22.11 -1.18 -5.49
CA ALA A 99 -20.80 -1.29 -6.12
C ALA A 99 -19.82 -0.39 -5.37
N TYR A 100 -19.03 -1.00 -4.48
CA TYR A 100 -18.06 -0.28 -3.67
C TYR A 100 -16.81 -1.11 -3.46
N GLY A 101 -15.68 -0.52 -3.79
CA GLY A 101 -14.38 -1.09 -3.54
C GLY A 101 -13.28 -0.06 -3.74
N ILE A 102 -12.42 0.09 -2.73
CA ILE A 102 -11.20 0.89 -2.78
C ILE A 102 -10.07 -0.01 -2.31
N ALA A 103 -9.02 -0.12 -3.11
CA ALA A 103 -7.83 -0.89 -2.77
C ALA A 103 -6.58 -0.11 -3.17
N VAL A 104 -5.65 0.03 -2.25
CA VAL A 104 -4.30 0.54 -2.48
C VAL A 104 -3.35 -0.56 -2.03
N ILE A 105 -2.63 -1.13 -2.98
CA ILE A 105 -1.80 -2.32 -2.74
C ILE A 105 -0.41 -2.09 -3.31
N LYS A 106 0.62 -2.28 -2.49
CA LYS A 106 1.98 -2.50 -2.95
C LYS A 106 2.16 -4.00 -3.15
N PRO A 107 2.23 -4.50 -4.39
CA PRO A 107 2.44 -5.92 -4.63
C PRO A 107 3.77 -6.39 -4.06
N ALA A 108 3.79 -7.65 -3.60
CA ALA A 108 5.04 -8.35 -3.33
C ALA A 108 5.84 -8.53 -4.63
N GLN A 109 7.11 -8.87 -4.50
CA GLN A 109 7.97 -9.10 -5.65
C GLN A 109 7.33 -10.13 -6.60
N ASP A 110 7.27 -9.82 -7.88
CA ASP A 110 6.70 -10.64 -8.96
C ASP A 110 5.17 -10.88 -8.89
N SER A 111 4.43 -10.21 -7.98
CA SER A 111 2.97 -10.36 -7.82
C SER A 111 2.14 -9.23 -8.44
N GLU A 112 2.73 -8.26 -9.13
CA GLU A 112 2.00 -7.11 -9.69
C GLU A 112 0.88 -7.55 -10.64
N ASP A 113 1.17 -8.46 -11.56
CA ASP A 113 0.17 -8.96 -12.51
C ASP A 113 -0.95 -9.74 -11.80
N THR A 114 -0.62 -10.55 -10.77
CA THR A 114 -1.61 -11.27 -9.95
C THR A 114 -2.56 -10.29 -9.25
N VAL A 115 -2.04 -9.24 -8.63
CA VAL A 115 -2.86 -8.21 -7.97
C VAL A 115 -3.76 -7.49 -8.97
N LYS A 116 -3.23 -7.09 -10.12
CA LYS A 116 -4.02 -6.40 -11.16
C LYS A 116 -5.12 -7.29 -11.73
N GLU A 117 -4.82 -8.53 -12.05
CA GLU A 117 -5.79 -9.49 -12.57
C GLU A 117 -6.89 -9.78 -11.55
N GLY A 118 -6.53 -9.91 -10.27
CA GLY A 118 -7.48 -10.11 -9.18
C GLY A 118 -8.44 -8.93 -9.02
N LEU A 119 -7.92 -7.70 -8.95
CA LEU A 119 -8.73 -6.50 -8.85
C LEU A 119 -9.61 -6.28 -10.08
N GLN A 120 -9.10 -6.53 -11.29
CA GLN A 120 -9.90 -6.47 -12.51
C GLN A 120 -11.01 -7.52 -12.49
N GLY A 121 -10.71 -8.74 -12.05
CA GLY A 121 -11.70 -9.80 -11.88
C GLY A 121 -12.83 -9.41 -10.91
N PHE A 122 -12.49 -8.72 -9.82
CA PHE A 122 -13.48 -8.17 -8.89
C PHE A 122 -14.39 -7.12 -9.58
N ILE A 123 -13.82 -6.17 -10.31
CA ILE A 123 -14.58 -5.17 -11.08
C ILE A 123 -15.54 -5.86 -12.07
N ASP A 124 -15.05 -6.82 -12.84
CA ASP A 124 -15.84 -7.56 -13.83
C ASP A 124 -16.97 -8.34 -13.16
N GLN A 125 -16.72 -8.93 -12.00
CA GLN A 125 -17.75 -9.63 -11.23
C GLN A 125 -18.83 -8.67 -10.73
N GLN A 126 -18.46 -7.48 -10.23
CA GLN A 126 -19.42 -6.47 -9.81
C GLN A 126 -20.27 -5.97 -10.98
N GLN A 127 -19.70 -5.74 -12.16
CA GLN A 127 -20.46 -5.41 -13.36
C GLN A 127 -21.48 -6.51 -13.71
N GLN A 128 -21.07 -7.77 -13.70
CA GLN A 128 -21.98 -8.89 -13.96
C GLN A 128 -23.11 -8.97 -12.94
N ASN A 129 -22.81 -8.79 -11.66
CA ASN A 129 -23.78 -8.84 -10.57
C ASN A 129 -24.85 -7.76 -10.70
N PHE A 130 -24.47 -6.53 -11.10
CA PHE A 130 -25.39 -5.39 -11.12
C PHE A 130 -26.09 -5.18 -12.47
N GLN A 131 -25.56 -5.71 -13.56
CA GLN A 131 -26.04 -5.45 -14.92
C GLN A 131 -27.56 -5.64 -15.09
N MET A 132 -28.16 -6.62 -14.41
CA MET A 132 -29.55 -7.00 -14.60
C MET A 132 -30.52 -6.36 -13.60
N TYR A 133 -30.03 -5.98 -12.40
CA TYR A 133 -30.90 -5.67 -11.26
C TYR A 133 -30.70 -4.28 -10.68
N LEU A 134 -29.51 -3.71 -10.80
CA LEU A 134 -29.14 -2.40 -10.24
C LEU A 134 -28.36 -1.59 -11.27
N PRO A 135 -29.05 -0.99 -12.27
CA PRO A 135 -28.40 -0.27 -13.37
C PRO A 135 -27.47 0.86 -12.90
N ASP A 136 -27.86 1.57 -11.84
CA ASP A 136 -27.04 2.66 -11.28
C ASP A 136 -25.73 2.11 -10.70
N GLN A 137 -25.77 0.98 -10.00
CA GLN A 137 -24.57 0.32 -9.46
C GLN A 137 -23.73 -0.35 -10.56
N TYR A 138 -24.38 -0.79 -11.64
CA TYR A 138 -23.65 -1.24 -12.83
C TYR A 138 -22.82 -0.12 -13.46
N GLU A 139 -23.36 1.10 -13.59
CA GLU A 139 -22.58 2.24 -14.10
C GLU A 139 -21.42 2.61 -13.17
N VAL A 140 -21.58 2.51 -11.85
CA VAL A 140 -20.47 2.67 -10.89
C VAL A 140 -19.39 1.63 -11.14
N ALA A 141 -19.75 0.35 -11.22
CA ALA A 141 -18.77 -0.73 -11.44
C ALA A 141 -18.09 -0.62 -12.83
N LYS A 142 -18.81 -0.18 -13.85
CA LYS A 142 -18.30 -0.01 -15.20
C LYS A 142 -17.27 1.12 -15.32
N ASN A 143 -17.42 2.15 -14.52
CA ASN A 143 -16.52 3.30 -14.50
C ASN A 143 -15.41 3.17 -13.47
N ALA A 144 -15.27 2.02 -12.80
CA ALA A 144 -14.20 1.77 -11.84
C ALA A 144 -12.82 2.07 -12.45
N ARG A 145 -11.95 2.70 -11.66
CA ARG A 145 -10.57 3.01 -12.05
C ARG A 145 -9.62 1.99 -11.44
N LEU A 146 -8.69 1.49 -12.24
CA LEU A 146 -7.62 0.59 -11.84
C LEU A 146 -6.34 1.02 -12.54
N GLU A 147 -5.36 1.50 -11.78
CA GLU A 147 -4.09 1.99 -12.31
C GLU A 147 -2.91 1.51 -11.48
N THR A 148 -1.74 1.39 -12.12
CA THR A 148 -0.46 1.14 -11.44
C THR A 148 0.36 2.42 -11.47
N LEU A 149 0.85 2.85 -10.31
CA LEU A 149 1.69 4.02 -10.14
C LEU A 149 3.14 3.74 -10.56
N GLU A 150 3.95 4.78 -10.69
CA GLU A 150 5.37 4.66 -11.10
C GLU A 150 6.21 3.80 -10.15
N ASP A 151 5.85 3.77 -8.86
CA ASP A 151 6.49 2.93 -7.85
C ASP A 151 6.00 1.48 -7.84
N GLY A 152 5.05 1.12 -8.72
CA GLY A 152 4.41 -0.19 -8.79
C GLY A 152 3.25 -0.40 -7.80
N THR A 153 2.81 0.64 -7.08
CA THR A 153 1.60 0.56 -6.26
C THR A 153 0.37 0.49 -7.16
N VAL A 154 -0.51 -0.47 -6.91
CA VAL A 154 -1.76 -0.65 -7.66
C VAL A 154 -2.90 0.00 -6.88
N VAL A 155 -3.66 0.86 -7.54
CA VAL A 155 -4.80 1.58 -6.97
C VAL A 155 -6.06 1.23 -7.74
N MET A 156 -7.10 0.77 -7.03
CA MET A 156 -8.45 0.54 -7.56
C MET A 156 -9.44 1.40 -6.78
N VAL A 157 -10.33 2.08 -7.50
CA VAL A 157 -11.46 2.82 -6.91
C VAL A 157 -12.73 2.54 -7.70
N MET A 158 -13.75 2.07 -6.99
CA MET A 158 -15.10 1.81 -7.48
C MET A 158 -16.10 2.34 -6.46
N CYS A 159 -16.60 3.54 -6.65
CA CYS A 159 -17.60 4.20 -5.81
C CYS A 159 -18.33 5.28 -6.62
N GLU A 160 -19.33 5.94 -6.05
CA GLU A 160 -20.12 6.95 -6.79
C GLU A 160 -19.28 8.14 -7.28
N ASP A 161 -18.35 8.64 -6.44
CA ASP A 161 -17.47 9.79 -6.76
C ASP A 161 -16.05 9.34 -7.11
N GLN A 162 -15.91 8.24 -7.81
CA GLN A 162 -14.64 7.54 -8.02
C GLN A 162 -13.51 8.38 -8.60
N ASP A 163 -13.78 9.29 -9.52
CA ASP A 163 -12.72 10.14 -10.09
C ASP A 163 -12.13 11.08 -9.04
N THR A 164 -13.00 11.71 -8.22
CA THR A 164 -12.55 12.58 -7.14
C THR A 164 -11.78 11.81 -6.07
N VAL A 165 -12.31 10.66 -5.68
CA VAL A 165 -11.67 9.79 -4.66
C VAL A 165 -10.33 9.26 -5.18
N PHE A 166 -10.28 8.80 -6.43
CA PHE A 166 -9.07 8.31 -7.05
C PHE A 166 -7.98 9.38 -7.10
N ASP A 167 -8.30 10.55 -7.66
CA ASP A 167 -7.35 11.65 -7.79
C ASP A 167 -6.84 12.11 -6.42
N SER A 168 -7.71 12.17 -5.40
CA SER A 168 -7.31 12.51 -4.02
C SER A 168 -6.35 11.48 -3.42
N ILE A 169 -6.59 10.18 -3.65
CA ILE A 169 -5.67 9.12 -3.21
C ILE A 169 -4.30 9.29 -3.89
N ILE A 170 -4.28 9.47 -5.22
CA ILE A 170 -3.03 9.66 -5.96
C ILE A 170 -2.25 10.86 -5.46
N ASP A 171 -2.92 12.02 -5.30
CA ASP A 171 -2.28 13.24 -4.79
C ASP A 171 -1.67 13.01 -3.39
N SER A 172 -2.39 12.33 -2.51
CA SER A 172 -1.90 11.99 -1.16
C SER A 172 -0.67 11.06 -1.20
N LEU A 173 -0.66 10.08 -2.11
CA LEU A 173 0.45 9.14 -2.26
C LEU A 173 1.69 9.78 -2.93
N GLN A 174 1.52 10.81 -3.73
CA GLN A 174 2.62 11.51 -4.41
C GLN A 174 3.18 12.69 -3.59
N ALA A 175 2.44 13.21 -2.64
CA ALA A 175 2.84 14.38 -1.84
C ALA A 175 3.83 14.06 -0.70
N GLY A 176 4.10 12.83 -0.38
CA GLY A 176 4.96 12.36 0.73
C GLY A 176 6.16 11.60 0.25
#